data_8d424cdb8e33e42d47bf36eb502b9b2a
#
_entry.id   8d424cdb8e33e42d47bf36eb502b9b2a
#
_cell.length_a   1.000
_cell.length_b   1.000
_cell.length_c   1.000
_cell.angle_alpha   90.00
_cell.angle_beta   90.00
_cell.angle_gamma   90.00
#
_symmetry.space_group_name_H-M   'P 1'
#
loop_
_entity.id
_entity.type
_entity.pdbx_description
1 polymer ?
#
loop_
_entity_poly.entity_id
_entity_poly.type
_entity_poly.pdbx_seq_one_letter_code
_entity_poly.pdbx_strand_id
1 'polypeptide(L)'
;NVGNIMIDTLEKNLEKILKSSDQIKEKLNITGKYFVVTIHRPSNLSDENLAKIFAGLKEFSNEYQIVLPAHPRLKKYINDNDVEHENIFILNPLSYIDFLGLVSSSDLVLTDSGGLQEETTHLNVKCLTLRNETERPITVSEGTNKVIGIETEKIIYEINTTIQSKLSKGTEIKFWDGKTSERI
;
A
#
# COMPACT_ATOMS: atom_id res chain seq x y z
N ASN A 1 -5.24 2.93 -26.54
CA ASN A 1 -5.19 3.25 -25.10
C ASN A 1 -6.27 4.27 -24.78
N VAL A 2 -7.23 3.89 -23.95
CA VAL A 2 -8.37 4.74 -23.54
C VAL A 2 -8.27 5.22 -22.09
N GLY A 3 -7.25 4.77 -21.36
CA GLY A 3 -7.04 5.08 -19.95
C GLY A 3 -7.15 3.85 -19.05
N ASN A 4 -7.47 4.07 -17.78
CA ASN A 4 -7.58 3.03 -16.76
C ASN A 4 -8.90 3.18 -15.98
N ILE A 5 -9.80 2.20 -16.11
CA ILE A 5 -11.13 2.24 -15.50
C ILE A 5 -11.08 2.21 -13.94
N MET A 6 -10.00 1.70 -13.34
CA MET A 6 -9.79 1.76 -11.90
C MET A 6 -9.67 3.21 -11.42
N ILE A 7 -9.01 4.05 -12.23
CA ILE A 7 -8.85 5.48 -11.94
C ILE A 7 -10.18 6.22 -12.05
N ASP A 8 -11.07 5.84 -12.98
CA ASP A 8 -12.43 6.42 -13.03
C ASP A 8 -13.18 6.19 -11.72
N THR A 9 -13.05 5.00 -11.15
CA THR A 9 -13.69 4.66 -9.87
C THR A 9 -13.08 5.45 -8.71
N LEU A 10 -11.76 5.61 -8.69
CA LEU A 10 -11.06 6.39 -7.69
C LEU A 10 -11.46 7.87 -7.75
N GLU A 11 -11.38 8.49 -8.92
CA GLU A 11 -11.75 9.88 -9.16
C GLU A 11 -13.19 10.18 -8.74
N LYS A 12 -14.13 9.31 -9.13
CA LYS A 12 -15.54 9.43 -8.73
C LYS A 12 -15.75 9.44 -7.21
N ASN A 13 -14.85 8.84 -6.47
CA ASN A 13 -14.92 8.73 -5.01
C ASN A 13 -13.89 9.60 -4.28
N LEU A 14 -13.03 10.35 -4.99
CA LEU A 14 -11.87 11.02 -4.41
C LEU A 14 -12.23 11.94 -3.23
N GLU A 15 -13.29 12.74 -3.37
CA GLU A 15 -13.75 13.62 -2.28
C GLU A 15 -14.13 12.84 -1.01
N LYS A 16 -14.81 11.70 -1.17
CA LYS A 16 -15.19 10.82 -0.04
C LYS A 16 -13.96 10.16 0.59
N ILE A 17 -13.02 9.73 -0.23
CA ILE A 17 -11.76 9.12 0.19
C ILE A 17 -10.96 10.11 1.05
N LEU A 18 -10.77 11.34 0.56
CA LEU A 18 -10.03 12.36 1.29
C LEU A 18 -10.71 12.76 2.59
N LYS A 19 -12.04 12.86 2.62
CA LYS A 19 -12.81 13.12 3.85
C LYS A 19 -12.73 11.96 4.85
N SER A 20 -12.69 10.72 4.38
CA SER A 20 -12.56 9.53 5.24
C SER A 20 -11.20 9.42 5.91
N SER A 21 -10.15 10.03 5.34
CA SER A 21 -8.78 9.89 5.82
C SER A 21 -8.61 10.23 7.31
N ASP A 22 -9.08 11.38 7.75
CA ASP A 22 -8.94 11.80 9.15
C ASP A 22 -9.84 10.98 10.07
N GLN A 23 -11.05 10.67 9.63
CA GLN A 23 -12.01 9.87 10.42
C GLN A 23 -11.48 8.46 10.68
N ILE A 24 -10.89 7.81 9.68
CA ILE A 24 -10.36 6.45 9.83
C ILE A 24 -9.06 6.44 10.67
N LYS A 25 -8.21 7.44 10.54
CA LYS A 25 -7.03 7.59 11.41
C LYS A 25 -7.42 7.77 12.87
N GLU A 26 -8.39 8.65 13.14
CA GLU A 26 -8.92 8.85 14.50
C GLU A 26 -9.50 7.55 15.07
N LYS A 27 -10.35 6.86 14.31
CA LYS A 27 -10.96 5.58 14.70
C LYS A 27 -9.94 4.50 15.04
N LEU A 28 -8.78 4.52 14.36
CA LEU A 28 -7.70 3.54 14.53
C LEU A 28 -6.59 4.03 15.48
N ASN A 29 -6.74 5.21 16.09
CA ASN A 29 -5.72 5.85 16.92
C ASN A 29 -4.36 6.00 16.22
N ILE A 30 -4.38 6.35 14.93
CA ILE A 30 -3.17 6.64 14.16
C ILE A 30 -2.83 8.10 14.39
N THR A 31 -1.76 8.37 15.15
CA THR A 31 -1.38 9.71 15.60
C THR A 31 -0.09 10.24 15.00
N GLY A 32 0.63 9.42 14.26
CA GLY A 32 1.96 9.75 13.73
C GLY A 32 2.15 9.30 12.28
N LYS A 33 3.40 9.09 11.93
CA LYS A 33 3.79 8.51 10.64
C LYS A 33 3.36 7.05 10.58
N TYR A 34 2.89 6.61 9.43
CA TYR A 34 2.44 5.24 9.29
C TYR A 34 2.60 4.67 7.87
N PHE A 35 2.72 3.37 7.83
CA PHE A 35 2.70 2.58 6.60
C PHE A 35 1.39 1.82 6.48
N VAL A 36 0.89 1.68 5.26
CA VAL A 36 -0.18 0.75 4.94
C VAL A 36 0.42 -0.47 4.26
N VAL A 37 0.12 -1.67 4.78
CA VAL A 37 0.65 -2.92 4.25
C VAL A 37 -0.48 -3.83 3.82
N THR A 38 -0.43 -4.37 2.60
CA THR A 38 -1.38 -5.40 2.15
C THR A 38 -0.65 -6.61 1.57
N ILE A 39 -1.01 -7.79 2.04
CA ILE A 39 -0.45 -9.07 1.60
C ILE A 39 -1.62 -10.03 1.37
N HIS A 40 -1.82 -10.45 0.15
CA HIS A 40 -2.93 -11.33 -0.21
C HIS A 40 -2.59 -12.35 -1.30
N ARG A 41 -1.46 -12.21 -2.01
CA ARG A 41 -1.04 -13.16 -3.04
C ARG A 41 -0.63 -14.49 -2.43
N PRO A 42 -1.10 -15.63 -2.96
CA PRO A 42 -0.73 -16.96 -2.44
C PRO A 42 0.77 -17.18 -2.34
N SER A 43 1.56 -16.62 -3.28
CA SER A 43 3.03 -16.71 -3.26
C SER A 43 3.66 -16.07 -2.02
N ASN A 44 3.03 -15.06 -1.43
CA ASN A 44 3.54 -14.35 -0.27
C ASN A 44 2.98 -14.88 1.07
N LEU A 45 1.96 -15.75 1.01
CA LEU A 45 1.27 -16.27 2.20
C LEU A 45 1.87 -17.59 2.74
N SER A 46 3.06 -18.00 2.30
CA SER A 46 3.80 -19.07 2.97
C SER A 46 4.43 -18.54 4.24
N ASP A 47 4.58 -19.39 5.26
CA ASP A 47 5.18 -19.01 6.54
C ASP A 47 6.59 -18.43 6.38
N GLU A 48 7.39 -19.00 5.49
CA GLU A 48 8.74 -18.52 5.17
C GLU A 48 8.71 -17.08 4.61
N ASN A 49 7.84 -16.81 3.64
CA ASN A 49 7.77 -15.50 2.99
C ASN A 49 7.17 -14.45 3.91
N LEU A 50 6.17 -14.81 4.71
CA LEU A 50 5.61 -13.94 5.74
C LEU A 50 6.65 -13.60 6.80
N ALA A 51 7.45 -14.57 7.26
CA ALA A 51 8.53 -14.33 8.21
C ALA A 51 9.54 -13.27 7.69
N LYS A 52 9.95 -13.38 6.41
CA LYS A 52 10.85 -12.40 5.78
C LYS A 52 10.22 -11.00 5.73
N ILE A 53 8.96 -10.90 5.33
CA ILE A 53 8.25 -9.62 5.21
C ILE A 53 8.10 -8.97 6.60
N PHE A 54 7.62 -9.73 7.59
CA PHE A 54 7.43 -9.22 8.95
C PHE A 54 8.74 -8.84 9.63
N ALA A 55 9.82 -9.59 9.41
CA ALA A 55 11.15 -9.22 9.89
C ALA A 55 11.57 -7.83 9.35
N GLY A 56 11.36 -7.58 8.06
CA GLY A 56 11.64 -6.27 7.46
C GLY A 56 10.75 -5.15 7.99
N LEU A 57 9.46 -5.41 8.22
CA LEU A 57 8.52 -4.41 8.76
C LEU A 57 8.81 -4.06 10.23
N LYS A 58 9.22 -5.05 11.03
CA LYS A 58 9.49 -4.88 12.46
C LYS A 58 10.59 -3.85 12.73
N GLU A 59 11.57 -3.72 11.86
CA GLU A 59 12.65 -2.73 11.98
C GLU A 59 12.12 -1.28 12.03
N PHE A 60 10.95 -1.03 11.43
CA PHE A 60 10.33 0.30 11.37
C PHE A 60 9.22 0.53 12.39
N SER A 61 8.77 -0.50 13.09
CA SER A 61 7.63 -0.42 13.99
C SER A 61 7.85 0.46 15.24
N ASN A 62 9.10 0.82 15.56
CA ASN A 62 9.40 1.79 16.62
C ASN A 62 9.18 3.25 16.20
N GLU A 63 9.28 3.55 14.90
CA GLU A 63 9.17 4.92 14.38
C GLU A 63 7.86 5.15 13.60
N TYR A 64 7.26 4.09 13.08
CA TYR A 64 6.07 4.13 12.23
C TYR A 64 5.01 3.16 12.75
N GLN A 65 3.78 3.61 12.76
CA GLN A 65 2.64 2.72 12.93
C GLN A 65 2.42 1.93 11.65
N ILE A 66 2.29 0.61 11.73
CA ILE A 66 2.10 -0.26 10.56
C ILE A 66 0.65 -0.74 10.58
N VAL A 67 -0.11 -0.33 9.57
CA VAL A 67 -1.54 -0.64 9.44
C VAL A 67 -1.72 -1.73 8.40
N LEU A 68 -2.25 -2.88 8.81
CA LEU A 68 -2.32 -4.08 8.00
C LEU A 68 -3.74 -4.66 7.99
N PRO A 69 -4.59 -4.28 7.01
CA PRO A 69 -5.86 -4.97 6.78
C PRO A 69 -5.60 -6.42 6.36
N ALA A 70 -5.97 -7.37 7.22
CA ALA A 70 -5.53 -8.76 7.09
C ALA A 70 -6.64 -9.68 6.60
N HIS A 71 -6.35 -10.44 5.55
CA HIS A 71 -7.14 -11.59 5.13
C HIS A 71 -7.06 -12.71 6.18
N PRO A 72 -8.07 -13.60 6.31
CA PRO A 72 -8.08 -14.68 7.31
C PRO A 72 -6.81 -15.53 7.38
N ARG A 73 -6.19 -15.86 6.25
CA ARG A 73 -4.92 -16.61 6.22
C ARG A 73 -3.77 -15.86 6.87
N LEU A 74 -3.68 -14.56 6.60
CA LEU A 74 -2.64 -13.72 7.20
C LEU A 74 -2.86 -13.58 8.71
N LYS A 75 -4.12 -13.43 9.16
CA LYS A 75 -4.44 -13.42 10.59
C LYS A 75 -4.05 -14.72 11.28
N LYS A 76 -4.29 -15.86 10.64
CA LYS A 76 -3.88 -17.16 11.19
C LYS A 76 -2.35 -17.20 11.41
N TYR A 77 -1.56 -16.82 10.39
CA TYR A 77 -0.11 -16.78 10.53
C TYR A 77 0.34 -15.88 11.69
N ILE A 78 -0.23 -14.68 11.79
CA ILE A 78 0.10 -13.71 12.84
C ILE A 78 -0.17 -14.30 14.22
N ASN A 79 -1.32 -14.94 14.43
CA ASN A 79 -1.68 -15.56 15.69
C ASN A 79 -0.79 -16.77 16.02
N ASP A 80 -0.48 -17.61 15.02
CA ASP A 80 0.32 -18.82 15.21
C ASP A 80 1.81 -18.54 15.50
N ASN A 81 2.31 -17.37 15.09
CA ASN A 81 3.73 -16.98 15.21
C ASN A 81 4.00 -15.81 16.16
N ASP A 82 2.99 -15.39 16.93
CA ASP A 82 3.11 -14.29 17.91
C ASP A 82 3.76 -13.02 17.31
N VAL A 83 3.28 -12.63 16.12
CA VAL A 83 3.78 -11.45 15.40
C VAL A 83 3.18 -10.15 15.97
N GLU A 84 2.80 -10.17 17.24
CA GLU A 84 2.27 -8.99 17.91
C GLU A 84 3.40 -7.98 18.17
N HIS A 85 3.14 -6.73 17.83
CA HIS A 85 3.98 -5.60 18.15
C HIS A 85 3.10 -4.39 18.43
N GLU A 86 3.48 -3.58 19.41
CA GLU A 86 2.71 -2.44 19.89
C GLU A 86 2.24 -1.48 18.77
N ASN A 87 3.06 -1.32 17.73
CA ASN A 87 2.78 -0.43 16.60
C ASN A 87 2.40 -1.16 15.30
N ILE A 88 2.05 -2.45 15.36
CA ILE A 88 1.53 -3.19 14.21
C ILE A 88 0.04 -3.46 14.41
N PHE A 89 -0.80 -2.73 13.69
CA PHE A 89 -2.26 -2.79 13.80
C PHE A 89 -2.85 -3.74 12.76
N ILE A 90 -3.31 -4.90 13.22
CA ILE A 90 -3.94 -5.89 12.36
C ILE A 90 -5.45 -5.61 12.31
N LEU A 91 -5.93 -5.21 11.16
CA LEU A 91 -7.32 -4.80 10.98
C LEU A 91 -8.16 -5.88 10.30
N ASN A 92 -9.48 -5.81 10.53
CA ASN A 92 -10.44 -6.42 9.62
C ASN A 92 -10.41 -5.72 8.26
N PRO A 93 -10.86 -6.38 7.18
CA PRO A 93 -11.04 -5.71 5.89
C PRO A 93 -11.87 -4.43 6.04
N LEU A 94 -11.40 -3.36 5.42
CA LEU A 94 -12.05 -2.05 5.41
C LEU A 94 -12.90 -1.89 4.14
N SER A 95 -13.82 -0.91 4.17
CA SER A 95 -14.48 -0.46 2.95
C SER A 95 -13.46 0.14 1.98
N TYR A 96 -13.75 0.17 0.69
CA TYR A 96 -12.90 0.79 -0.32
C TYR A 96 -12.55 2.24 0.01
N ILE A 97 -13.55 3.01 0.44
CA ILE A 97 -13.38 4.43 0.81
C ILE A 97 -12.46 4.58 2.02
N ASP A 98 -12.69 3.82 3.09
CA ASP A 98 -11.87 3.91 4.30
C ASP A 98 -10.44 3.42 4.06
N PHE A 99 -10.29 2.34 3.28
CA PHE A 99 -8.99 1.82 2.93
C PHE A 99 -8.17 2.83 2.11
N LEU A 100 -8.74 3.41 1.05
CA LEU A 100 -8.06 4.44 0.27
C LEU A 100 -7.92 5.76 1.04
N GLY A 101 -8.80 6.04 2.00
CA GLY A 101 -8.61 7.13 2.96
C GLY A 101 -7.32 6.96 3.76
N LEU A 102 -7.05 5.76 4.29
CA LEU A 102 -5.77 5.45 4.93
C LEU A 102 -4.58 5.55 3.97
N VAL A 103 -4.72 4.99 2.77
CA VAL A 103 -3.66 5.02 1.76
C VAL A 103 -3.29 6.45 1.38
N SER A 104 -4.28 7.33 1.19
CA SER A 104 -4.09 8.69 0.67
C SER A 104 -3.19 9.59 1.54
N SER A 105 -3.08 9.32 2.82
CA SER A 105 -2.26 10.08 3.77
C SER A 105 -1.14 9.27 4.43
N SER A 106 -0.87 8.05 3.94
CA SER A 106 0.22 7.22 4.44
C SER A 106 1.59 7.72 3.93
N ASP A 107 2.62 7.52 4.74
CA ASP A 107 4.00 7.83 4.34
C ASP A 107 4.54 6.85 3.30
N LEU A 108 4.02 5.61 3.32
CA LEU A 108 4.44 4.54 2.44
C LEU A 108 3.38 3.44 2.37
N VAL A 109 3.20 2.86 1.21
CA VAL A 109 2.44 1.63 0.99
C VAL A 109 3.37 0.49 0.61
N LEU A 110 3.25 -0.67 1.29
CA LEU A 110 3.86 -1.92 0.86
C LEU A 110 2.76 -2.87 0.42
N THR A 111 2.84 -3.40 -0.80
CA THR A 111 1.74 -4.20 -1.34
C THR A 111 2.19 -5.25 -2.33
N ASP A 112 1.40 -6.32 -2.46
CA ASP A 112 1.49 -7.27 -3.57
C ASP A 112 0.32 -7.14 -4.56
N SER A 113 -0.54 -6.11 -4.38
CA SER A 113 -1.71 -5.82 -5.21
C SER A 113 -1.36 -5.02 -6.46
N GLY A 114 -1.75 -5.50 -7.65
CA GLY A 114 -1.59 -4.73 -8.90
C GLY A 114 -2.48 -3.48 -8.95
N GLY A 115 -3.72 -3.56 -8.48
CA GLY A 115 -4.63 -2.41 -8.45
C GLY A 115 -4.14 -1.30 -7.54
N LEU A 116 -3.64 -1.65 -6.35
CA LEU A 116 -3.14 -0.67 -5.39
C LEU A 116 -1.91 0.09 -5.91
N GLN A 117 -1.08 -0.53 -6.75
CA GLN A 117 0.03 0.16 -7.43
C GLN A 117 -0.47 1.30 -8.32
N GLU A 118 -1.60 1.10 -9.00
CA GLU A 118 -2.23 2.13 -9.84
C GLU A 118 -2.86 3.23 -8.98
N GLU A 119 -3.56 2.85 -7.93
CA GLU A 119 -4.22 3.78 -7.00
C GLU A 119 -3.21 4.65 -6.24
N THR A 120 -2.12 4.07 -5.73
CA THR A 120 -1.04 4.83 -5.06
C THR A 120 -0.33 5.78 -6.02
N THR A 121 -0.11 5.36 -7.26
CA THR A 121 0.45 6.21 -8.30
C THR A 121 -0.44 7.42 -8.55
N HIS A 122 -1.75 7.22 -8.71
CA HIS A 122 -2.69 8.30 -8.93
C HIS A 122 -2.84 9.24 -7.73
N LEU A 123 -2.84 8.69 -6.52
CA LEU A 123 -2.87 9.46 -5.26
C LEU A 123 -1.52 10.11 -4.93
N ASN A 124 -0.48 9.88 -5.73
CA ASN A 124 0.89 10.33 -5.49
C ASN A 124 1.45 9.87 -4.12
N VAL A 125 1.18 8.63 -3.75
CA VAL A 125 1.67 7.98 -2.53
C VAL A 125 2.81 7.03 -2.88
N LYS A 126 3.89 7.03 -2.10
CA LYS A 126 5.02 6.11 -2.25
C LYS A 126 4.56 4.66 -2.15
N CYS A 127 5.00 3.81 -3.07
CA CYS A 127 4.60 2.41 -3.12
C CYS A 127 5.80 1.49 -3.32
N LEU A 128 5.89 0.45 -2.51
CA LEU A 128 6.85 -0.64 -2.66
C LEU A 128 6.09 -1.94 -2.93
N THR A 129 6.37 -2.54 -4.08
CA THR A 129 5.71 -3.80 -4.47
C THR A 129 6.52 -5.00 -4.00
N LEU A 130 5.91 -5.79 -3.09
CA LEU A 130 6.45 -7.02 -2.50
C LEU A 130 6.34 -8.21 -3.48
N ARG A 131 6.97 -8.06 -4.66
CA ARG A 131 6.99 -9.04 -5.76
C ARG A 131 8.30 -8.90 -6.53
N ASN A 132 8.62 -9.91 -7.35
CA ASN A 132 9.78 -9.86 -8.25
C ASN A 132 9.48 -9.18 -9.58
N GLU A 133 8.19 -9.05 -9.94
CA GLU A 133 7.70 -8.43 -11.17
C GLU A 133 6.34 -7.76 -10.96
N THR A 134 5.92 -6.93 -11.92
CA THR A 134 4.60 -6.30 -11.92
C THR A 134 3.94 -6.37 -13.29
N GLU A 135 2.62 -6.55 -13.30
CA GLU A 135 1.78 -6.40 -14.49
C GLU A 135 1.43 -4.94 -14.76
N ARG A 136 1.96 -4.01 -13.99
CA ARG A 136 1.68 -2.57 -14.06
C ARG A 136 2.96 -1.76 -14.26
N PRO A 137 3.72 -1.99 -15.36
CA PRO A 137 5.03 -1.37 -15.54
C PRO A 137 4.97 0.17 -15.56
N ILE A 138 3.86 0.76 -16.00
CA ILE A 138 3.66 2.21 -16.03
C ILE A 138 3.74 2.84 -14.62
N THR A 139 3.35 2.12 -13.57
CA THR A 139 3.43 2.61 -12.20
C THR A 139 4.87 2.72 -11.70
N VAL A 140 5.79 1.99 -12.33
CA VAL A 140 7.24 2.03 -12.05
C VAL A 140 7.95 3.09 -12.89
N SER A 141 7.62 3.16 -14.19
CA SER A 141 8.30 4.08 -15.11
C SER A 141 7.84 5.53 -14.97
N GLU A 142 6.58 5.76 -14.66
CA GLU A 142 5.95 7.09 -14.62
C GLU A 142 5.27 7.38 -13.26
N GLY A 143 5.13 6.38 -12.40
CA GLY A 143 4.43 6.47 -11.11
C GLY A 143 5.34 6.51 -9.90
N THR A 144 4.74 6.14 -8.76
CA THR A 144 5.38 6.17 -7.43
C THR A 144 5.82 4.79 -6.96
N ASN A 145 5.65 3.75 -7.78
CA ASN A 145 5.86 2.37 -7.41
C ASN A 145 7.30 1.89 -7.69
N LYS A 146 7.82 1.05 -6.80
CA LYS A 146 9.08 0.32 -6.99
C LYS A 146 8.90 -1.16 -6.66
N VAL A 147 9.33 -2.04 -7.54
CA VAL A 147 9.28 -3.50 -7.34
C VAL A 147 10.51 -3.94 -6.56
N ILE A 148 10.32 -4.56 -5.38
CA ILE A 148 11.42 -4.82 -4.44
C ILE A 148 11.62 -6.29 -4.06
N GLY A 149 10.68 -7.19 -4.41
CA GLY A 149 10.72 -8.57 -3.92
C GLY A 149 10.30 -8.65 -2.45
N ILE A 150 10.71 -9.74 -1.78
CA ILE A 150 10.31 -10.03 -0.39
C ILE A 150 11.49 -10.35 0.53
N GLU A 151 12.74 -10.22 0.07
CA GLU A 151 13.90 -10.47 0.93
C GLU A 151 14.05 -9.37 1.98
N THR A 152 14.24 -9.78 3.24
CA THR A 152 14.23 -8.91 4.42
C THR A 152 15.17 -7.70 4.28
N GLU A 153 16.43 -7.94 3.92
CA GLU A 153 17.45 -6.89 3.80
C GLU A 153 17.08 -5.89 2.72
N LYS A 154 16.48 -6.38 1.63
CA LYS A 154 16.03 -5.52 0.53
C LYS A 154 14.81 -4.69 0.94
N ILE A 155 13.87 -5.26 1.68
CA ILE A 155 12.72 -4.52 2.24
C ILE A 155 13.24 -3.39 3.12
N ILE A 156 14.14 -3.66 4.05
CA ILE A 156 14.73 -2.67 4.95
C ILE A 156 15.43 -1.55 4.17
N TYR A 157 16.29 -1.93 3.23
CA TYR A 157 17.04 -0.96 2.40
C TYR A 157 16.10 -0.05 1.60
N GLU A 158 15.08 -0.64 0.95
CA GLU A 158 14.18 0.10 0.07
C GLU A 158 13.19 0.98 0.86
N ILE A 159 12.74 0.56 2.03
CA ILE A 159 11.94 1.42 2.92
C ILE A 159 12.79 2.64 3.30
N ASN A 160 14.00 2.45 3.84
CA ASN A 160 14.89 3.55 4.24
C ASN A 160 15.15 4.54 3.11
N THR A 161 15.46 4.03 1.92
CA THR A 161 15.71 4.86 0.74
C THR A 161 14.47 5.64 0.32
N THR A 162 13.31 4.96 0.32
CA THR A 162 12.06 5.53 -0.16
C THR A 162 11.52 6.61 0.79
N ILE A 163 11.56 6.38 2.11
CA ILE A 163 11.06 7.38 3.08
C ILE A 163 11.90 8.66 3.06
N GLN A 164 13.20 8.57 2.81
CA GLN A 164 14.11 9.71 2.73
C GLN A 164 14.02 10.44 1.38
N SER A 165 13.54 9.78 0.33
CA SER A 165 13.41 10.40 -0.99
C SER A 165 12.30 11.45 -0.98
N LYS A 166 12.49 12.55 -1.71
CA LYS A 166 11.37 13.44 -2.04
C LYS A 166 10.55 12.76 -3.13
N LEU A 167 9.22 12.70 -2.95
CA LEU A 167 8.35 12.39 -4.08
C LEU A 167 8.59 13.47 -5.15
N SER A 168 9.07 13.07 -6.32
CA SER A 168 8.84 13.88 -7.52
C SER A 168 7.31 13.94 -7.68
N LYS A 169 6.75 15.12 -8.04
CA LYS A 169 5.36 15.17 -8.48
C LYS A 169 5.19 14.06 -9.52
N GLY A 170 4.28 13.12 -9.24
CA GLY A 170 3.99 12.05 -10.18
C GLY A 170 3.70 12.65 -11.54
N THR A 171 4.27 12.09 -12.59
CA THR A 171 3.96 12.49 -13.95
C THR A 171 2.48 12.23 -14.15
N GLU A 172 1.72 13.19 -14.67
CA GLU A 172 0.33 12.92 -15.05
C GLU A 172 0.33 11.85 -16.14
N ILE A 173 -0.06 10.64 -15.77
CA ILE A 173 -0.12 9.52 -16.71
C ILE A 173 -1.24 9.80 -17.70
N LYS A 174 -0.91 9.77 -18.96
CA LYS A 174 -1.85 10.06 -20.06
C LYS A 174 -3.12 9.22 -19.94
N PHE A 175 -4.26 9.88 -19.96
CA PHE A 175 -5.62 9.28 -19.85
C PHE A 175 -5.96 8.70 -18.46
N TRP A 176 -5.18 9.00 -17.42
CA TRP A 176 -5.57 8.70 -16.04
C TRP A 176 -6.33 9.89 -15.43
N ASP A 177 -7.42 10.28 -16.05
CA ASP A 177 -8.18 11.50 -15.75
C ASP A 177 -9.65 11.22 -15.35
N GLY A 178 -9.97 9.96 -15.02
CA GLY A 178 -11.32 9.57 -14.60
C GLY A 178 -12.37 9.48 -15.72
N LYS A 179 -11.96 9.53 -16.99
CA LYS A 179 -12.88 9.55 -18.16
C LYS A 179 -12.68 8.36 -19.09
N THR A 180 -12.14 7.27 -18.61
CA THR A 180 -11.91 6.07 -19.42
C THR A 180 -13.22 5.48 -19.93
N SER A 181 -14.24 5.41 -19.07
CA SER A 181 -15.57 4.91 -19.41
C SER A 181 -16.26 5.71 -20.51
N GLU A 182 -15.97 6.99 -20.64
CA GLU A 182 -16.52 7.85 -21.71
C GLU A 182 -15.84 7.59 -23.06
N ARG A 183 -14.63 6.99 -23.05
CA ARG A 183 -13.84 6.70 -24.25
C ARG A 183 -14.03 5.28 -24.78
N ILE A 184 -14.69 4.40 -24.02
CA ILE A 184 -15.02 3.03 -24.42
C ILE A 184 -16.33 3.01 -25.20
#